data_d7a455c4501e8db65abd641b8cbcb7d3
#
_entry.id   d7a455c4501e8db65abd641b8cbcb7d3
#
_cell.length_a   1.000
_cell.length_b   1.000
_cell.length_c   1.000
_cell.angle_alpha   90.00
_cell.angle_beta   90.00
_cell.angle_gamma   90.00
#
_symmetry.space_group_name_H-M   'P 1'
#
loop_
_entity.id
_entity.type
_entity.pdbx_description
1 polymer ?
#
loop_
_entity_poly.entity_id
_entity_poly.type
_entity_poly.pdbx_seq_one_letter_code
_entity_poly.pdbx_strand_id
1 'polypeptide(L)'
;MKPGRKKWKRLWKKLRLYIVVIVFLSLLGGAFHAVLRETLLKNFQDLGTALAKSYAWEENNNLTVYETLLTFGTQSINVRLEQGQSPQEIESWLGMYYEQLQSVLGENTVDPYAVFQGQILAANPWEGDSTYDFSQTEWYQQAMAADGDVVFTDVYIDSIYEKPVVTIAQKCQSVDAVLAFDIFPENLRIYSGALSLPEKSSFYLCDRTGILIYEQSDLKT
;
A
#
# COMPACT_ATOMS: atom_id res chain seq x y z
N MET A 1 -39.12 -21.06 -77.78
CA MET A 1 -38.75 -21.72 -76.51
C MET A 1 -37.80 -20.84 -75.72
N LYS A 2 -38.13 -20.42 -74.49
CA LYS A 2 -37.37 -19.47 -73.71
C LYS A 2 -36.27 -20.19 -72.92
N PRO A 3 -34.98 -20.08 -73.29
CA PRO A 3 -33.88 -20.75 -72.57
C PRO A 3 -33.43 -20.08 -71.27
N GLY A 4 -34.01 -18.94 -70.89
CA GLY A 4 -33.50 -18.13 -69.74
C GLY A 4 -33.87 -18.64 -68.32
N ARG A 5 -35.01 -19.31 -68.15
CA ARG A 5 -35.54 -19.67 -66.80
C ARG A 5 -34.75 -20.74 -66.06
N LYS A 6 -34.11 -21.71 -66.75
CA LYS A 6 -33.31 -22.77 -66.14
C LYS A 6 -31.94 -22.28 -65.69
N LYS A 7 -31.29 -21.37 -66.42
CA LYS A 7 -30.04 -20.74 -66.08
C LYS A 7 -30.18 -19.86 -64.80
N TRP A 8 -31.27 -19.09 -64.74
CA TRP A 8 -31.57 -18.22 -63.61
C TRP A 8 -31.83 -19.04 -62.34
N LYS A 9 -32.56 -20.13 -62.38
CA LYS A 9 -32.79 -20.98 -61.21
C LYS A 9 -31.49 -21.62 -60.68
N ARG A 10 -30.53 -21.98 -61.55
CA ARG A 10 -29.18 -22.46 -61.10
C ARG A 10 -28.33 -21.36 -60.49
N LEU A 11 -28.38 -20.16 -61.02
CA LEU A 11 -27.69 -19.00 -60.49
C LEU A 11 -28.20 -18.64 -59.07
N TRP A 12 -29.51 -18.60 -58.92
CA TRP A 12 -30.15 -18.35 -57.61
C TRP A 12 -29.85 -19.43 -56.58
N LYS A 13 -29.74 -20.70 -56.95
CA LYS A 13 -29.31 -21.74 -56.01
C LYS A 13 -27.88 -21.58 -55.57
N LYS A 14 -26.97 -21.22 -56.47
CA LYS A 14 -25.56 -20.93 -56.10
C LYS A 14 -25.46 -19.69 -55.23
N LEU A 15 -26.17 -18.61 -55.56
CA LEU A 15 -26.19 -17.37 -54.77
C LEU A 15 -26.73 -17.62 -53.36
N ARG A 16 -27.81 -18.39 -53.20
CA ARG A 16 -28.29 -18.79 -51.87
C ARG A 16 -27.27 -19.59 -51.07
N LEU A 17 -26.53 -20.48 -51.71
CA LEU A 17 -25.49 -21.26 -51.04
C LEU A 17 -24.38 -20.33 -50.53
N TYR A 18 -23.90 -19.38 -51.36
CA TYR A 18 -22.90 -18.41 -50.95
C TYR A 18 -23.39 -17.52 -49.80
N ILE A 19 -24.63 -17.06 -49.84
CA ILE A 19 -25.21 -16.26 -48.75
C ILE A 19 -25.25 -17.05 -47.44
N VAL A 20 -25.68 -18.31 -47.48
CA VAL A 20 -25.72 -19.19 -46.31
C VAL A 20 -24.32 -19.40 -45.73
N VAL A 21 -23.31 -19.63 -46.59
CA VAL A 21 -21.93 -19.81 -46.17
C VAL A 21 -21.38 -18.53 -45.54
N ILE A 22 -21.64 -17.35 -46.14
CA ILE A 22 -21.20 -16.07 -45.60
C ILE A 22 -21.84 -15.80 -44.23
N VAL A 23 -23.16 -16.02 -44.10
CA VAL A 23 -23.86 -15.85 -42.83
C VAL A 23 -23.31 -16.81 -41.78
N PHE A 24 -23.07 -18.06 -42.13
CA PHE A 24 -22.50 -19.05 -41.21
C PHE A 24 -21.10 -18.64 -40.74
N LEU A 25 -20.21 -18.21 -41.66
CA LEU A 25 -18.87 -17.74 -41.33
C LEU A 25 -18.90 -16.46 -40.49
N SER A 26 -19.85 -15.55 -40.76
CA SER A 26 -20.00 -14.33 -39.92
C SER A 26 -20.47 -14.67 -38.52
N LEU A 27 -21.38 -15.60 -38.33
CA LEU A 27 -21.84 -16.06 -37.02
C LEU A 27 -20.72 -16.79 -36.27
N LEU A 28 -19.95 -17.63 -36.97
CA LEU A 28 -18.79 -18.32 -36.38
C LEU A 28 -17.70 -17.31 -35.92
N GLY A 29 -17.39 -16.32 -36.77
CA GLY A 29 -16.46 -15.25 -36.46
C GLY A 29 -16.92 -14.39 -35.28
N GLY A 30 -18.24 -14.07 -35.24
CA GLY A 30 -18.82 -13.37 -34.11
C GLY A 30 -18.74 -14.15 -32.78
N ALA A 31 -19.09 -15.43 -32.82
CA ALA A 31 -18.97 -16.30 -31.65
C ALA A 31 -17.51 -16.45 -31.18
N PHE A 32 -16.58 -16.67 -32.11
CA PHE A 32 -15.15 -16.73 -31.78
C PHE A 32 -14.63 -15.42 -31.15
N HIS A 33 -15.02 -14.29 -31.75
CA HIS A 33 -14.64 -12.96 -31.20
C HIS A 33 -15.17 -12.75 -29.78
N ALA A 34 -16.43 -13.14 -29.51
CA ALA A 34 -17.03 -13.03 -28.19
C ALA A 34 -16.28 -13.89 -27.15
N VAL A 35 -16.00 -15.15 -27.47
CA VAL A 35 -15.24 -16.07 -26.60
C VAL A 35 -13.82 -15.56 -26.37
N LEU A 36 -13.14 -15.10 -27.42
CA LEU A 36 -11.79 -14.57 -27.32
C LEU A 36 -11.75 -13.34 -26.43
N ARG A 37 -12.69 -12.40 -26.60
CA ARG A 37 -12.80 -11.20 -25.77
C ARG A 37 -13.02 -11.54 -24.31
N GLU A 38 -13.94 -12.45 -24.01
CA GLU A 38 -14.24 -12.87 -22.64
C GLU A 38 -13.01 -13.54 -21.98
N THR A 39 -12.34 -14.43 -22.71
CA THR A 39 -11.13 -15.11 -22.24
C THR A 39 -10.00 -14.10 -21.98
N LEU A 40 -9.77 -13.15 -22.90
CA LEU A 40 -8.76 -12.14 -22.72
C LEU A 40 -9.06 -11.22 -21.52
N LEU A 41 -10.29 -10.75 -21.39
CA LEU A 41 -10.70 -9.92 -20.24
C LEU A 41 -10.48 -10.66 -18.92
N LYS A 42 -10.89 -11.92 -18.85
CA LYS A 42 -10.68 -12.74 -17.66
C LYS A 42 -9.19 -12.91 -17.34
N ASN A 43 -8.36 -13.23 -18.34
CA ASN A 43 -6.92 -13.38 -18.14
C ASN A 43 -6.28 -12.08 -17.65
N PHE A 44 -6.68 -10.91 -18.16
CA PHE A 44 -6.20 -9.61 -17.68
C PHE A 44 -6.66 -9.31 -16.27
N GLN A 45 -7.90 -9.64 -15.91
CA GLN A 45 -8.39 -9.49 -14.54
C GLN A 45 -7.64 -10.40 -13.56
N ASP A 46 -7.41 -11.65 -13.95
CA ASP A 46 -6.67 -12.62 -13.13
C ASP A 46 -5.21 -12.16 -12.94
N LEU A 47 -4.57 -11.67 -14.00
CA LEU A 47 -3.22 -11.12 -13.94
C LEU A 47 -3.16 -9.86 -13.04
N GLY A 48 -4.08 -8.91 -13.23
CA GLY A 48 -4.16 -7.70 -12.41
C GLY A 48 -4.37 -8.04 -10.93
N THR A 49 -5.26 -9.00 -10.63
CA THR A 49 -5.50 -9.47 -9.27
C THR A 49 -4.26 -10.14 -8.68
N ALA A 50 -3.54 -10.95 -9.45
CA ALA A 50 -2.32 -11.60 -8.99
C ALA A 50 -1.21 -10.59 -8.69
N LEU A 51 -1.04 -9.59 -9.55
CA LEU A 51 -0.08 -8.49 -9.34
C LEU A 51 -0.44 -7.68 -8.09
N ALA A 52 -1.70 -7.26 -7.95
CA ALA A 52 -2.16 -6.51 -6.78
C ALA A 52 -1.92 -7.29 -5.47
N LYS A 53 -2.21 -8.60 -5.45
CA LYS A 53 -1.93 -9.46 -4.30
C LYS A 53 -0.44 -9.59 -4.01
N SER A 54 0.40 -9.70 -5.05
CA SER A 54 1.85 -9.79 -4.89
C SER A 54 2.41 -8.54 -4.24
N TYR A 55 2.00 -7.37 -4.70
CA TYR A 55 2.43 -6.09 -4.13
C TYR A 55 1.89 -5.87 -2.72
N ALA A 56 0.62 -6.20 -2.47
CA ALA A 56 0.07 -6.13 -1.11
C ALA A 56 0.82 -7.05 -0.13
N TRP A 57 1.24 -8.24 -0.57
CA TRP A 57 2.04 -9.15 0.25
C TRP A 57 3.44 -8.59 0.52
N GLU A 58 4.08 -7.99 -0.48
CA GLU A 58 5.40 -7.37 -0.34
C GLU A 58 5.35 -6.20 0.66
N GLU A 59 4.35 -5.32 0.56
CA GLU A 59 4.17 -4.22 1.50
C GLU A 59 3.80 -4.69 2.91
N ASN A 60 2.98 -5.72 3.04
CA ASN A 60 2.69 -6.30 4.35
C ASN A 60 3.96 -6.84 5.03
N ASN A 61 4.87 -7.47 4.27
CA ASN A 61 6.17 -7.89 4.81
C ASN A 61 7.03 -6.70 5.22
N ASN A 62 6.99 -5.61 4.47
CA ASN A 62 7.71 -4.39 4.81
C ASN A 62 7.18 -3.78 6.13
N LEU A 63 5.87 -3.68 6.29
CA LEU A 63 5.23 -3.24 7.53
C LEU A 63 5.59 -4.14 8.73
N THR A 64 5.71 -5.46 8.53
CA THR A 64 6.14 -6.41 9.56
C THR A 64 7.57 -6.12 10.04
N VAL A 65 8.45 -5.60 9.18
CA VAL A 65 9.79 -5.17 9.60
C VAL A 65 9.69 -3.99 10.55
N TYR A 66 8.90 -2.97 10.24
CA TYR A 66 8.69 -1.82 11.13
C TYR A 66 8.06 -2.25 12.46
N GLU A 67 7.06 -3.12 12.44
CA GLU A 67 6.45 -3.71 13.64
C GLU A 67 7.48 -4.41 14.52
N THR A 68 8.35 -5.22 13.92
CA THR A 68 9.42 -5.92 14.63
C THR A 68 10.41 -4.95 15.27
N LEU A 69 10.85 -3.94 14.51
CA LEU A 69 11.76 -2.92 15.01
C LEU A 69 11.13 -2.11 16.13
N LEU A 70 9.87 -1.65 15.96
CA LEU A 70 9.13 -0.95 17.01
C LEU A 70 9.07 -1.78 18.30
N THR A 71 8.68 -3.05 18.21
CA THR A 71 8.60 -3.96 19.36
C THR A 71 9.95 -4.09 20.07
N PHE A 72 11.03 -4.20 19.29
CA PHE A 72 12.39 -4.26 19.84
C PHE A 72 12.78 -2.97 20.56
N GLY A 73 12.46 -1.83 19.96
CA GLY A 73 12.64 -0.51 20.54
C GLY A 73 11.86 -0.35 21.85
N THR A 74 10.58 -0.72 21.84
CA THR A 74 9.70 -0.64 23.03
C THR A 74 10.21 -1.50 24.18
N GLN A 75 10.67 -2.73 23.89
CA GLN A 75 11.29 -3.59 24.91
C GLN A 75 12.57 -2.96 25.48
N SER A 76 13.38 -2.32 24.63
CA SER A 76 14.59 -1.64 25.06
C SER A 76 14.29 -0.43 25.96
N ILE A 77 13.24 0.33 25.65
CA ILE A 77 12.75 1.44 26.51
C ILE A 77 12.23 0.88 27.83
N ASN A 78 11.43 -0.19 27.84
CA ASN A 78 10.96 -0.82 29.07
C ASN A 78 12.10 -1.13 30.03
N VAL A 79 13.15 -1.80 29.57
CA VAL A 79 14.31 -2.16 30.39
C VAL A 79 15.01 -0.90 30.96
N ARG A 80 15.14 0.15 30.15
CA ARG A 80 15.79 1.41 30.57
C ARG A 80 14.98 2.15 31.63
N LEU A 81 13.66 2.17 31.46
CA LEU A 81 12.76 2.79 32.42
C LEU A 81 12.69 2.02 33.74
N GLU A 82 12.76 0.69 33.71
CA GLU A 82 12.89 -0.15 34.89
C GLU A 82 14.23 0.09 35.63
N GLN A 83 15.28 0.46 34.92
CA GLN A 83 16.57 0.87 35.49
C GLN A 83 16.56 2.31 35.99
N GLY A 84 15.46 3.04 35.86
CA GLY A 84 15.31 4.42 36.37
C GLY A 84 16.00 5.46 35.50
N GLN A 85 16.23 5.18 34.21
CA GLN A 85 16.83 6.16 33.29
C GLN A 85 15.92 7.38 33.13
N SER A 86 16.56 8.53 33.05
CA SER A 86 15.92 9.85 32.88
C SER A 86 15.40 10.04 31.43
N PRO A 87 14.48 10.99 31.20
CA PRO A 87 14.07 11.37 29.86
C PRO A 87 15.24 11.68 28.91
N GLN A 88 16.27 12.38 29.39
CA GLN A 88 17.45 12.73 28.59
C GLN A 88 18.28 11.52 28.18
N GLU A 89 18.34 10.48 29.04
CA GLU A 89 19.02 9.23 28.71
C GLU A 89 18.22 8.43 27.67
N ILE A 90 16.88 8.47 27.75
CA ILE A 90 15.99 7.85 26.74
C ILE A 90 16.14 8.58 25.39
N GLU A 91 16.14 9.92 25.39
CA GLU A 91 16.33 10.71 24.16
C GLU A 91 17.70 10.42 23.52
N SER A 92 18.76 10.35 24.31
CA SER A 92 20.09 9.96 23.83
C SER A 92 20.10 8.55 23.23
N TRP A 93 19.35 7.63 23.83
CA TRP A 93 19.21 6.28 23.30
C TRP A 93 18.40 6.28 22.00
N LEU A 94 17.33 7.09 21.87
CA LEU A 94 16.57 7.22 20.63
C LEU A 94 17.46 7.67 19.47
N GLY A 95 18.38 8.60 19.71
CA GLY A 95 19.38 9.00 18.71
C GLY A 95 20.26 7.84 18.24
N MET A 96 20.79 7.03 19.18
CA MET A 96 21.57 5.84 18.83
C MET A 96 20.70 4.79 18.11
N TYR A 97 19.45 4.66 18.51
CA TYR A 97 18.51 3.73 17.90
C TYR A 97 18.19 4.16 16.46
N TYR A 98 18.02 5.44 16.20
CA TYR A 98 17.85 5.99 14.86
C TYR A 98 19.03 5.64 13.92
N GLU A 99 20.27 5.80 14.39
CA GLU A 99 21.46 5.38 13.64
C GLU A 99 21.44 3.89 13.29
N GLN A 100 20.98 3.04 14.23
CA GLN A 100 20.79 1.61 13.98
C GLN A 100 19.68 1.35 12.93
N LEU A 101 18.56 2.05 13.03
CA LEU A 101 17.48 1.96 12.05
C LEU A 101 17.99 2.36 10.65
N GLN A 102 18.79 3.42 10.55
CA GLN A 102 19.42 3.83 9.28
C GLN A 102 20.32 2.74 8.70
N SER A 103 21.07 2.04 9.52
CA SER A 103 21.93 0.95 9.05
C SER A 103 21.17 -0.26 8.51
N VAL A 104 19.94 -0.50 8.99
CA VAL A 104 19.09 -1.63 8.62
C VAL A 104 18.15 -1.27 7.45
N LEU A 105 17.52 -0.11 7.52
CA LEU A 105 16.46 0.31 6.60
C LEU A 105 16.98 1.14 5.42
N GLY A 106 18.17 1.74 5.55
CA GLY A 106 18.75 2.62 4.52
C GLY A 106 17.85 3.84 4.26
N GLU A 107 17.47 4.02 2.99
CA GLU A 107 16.63 5.13 2.55
C GLU A 107 15.18 5.06 3.10
N ASN A 108 14.75 3.88 3.57
CA ASN A 108 13.42 3.67 4.15
C ASN A 108 13.41 3.87 5.68
N THR A 109 14.40 4.57 6.21
CA THR A 109 14.51 4.85 7.65
C THR A 109 13.33 5.67 8.15
N VAL A 110 12.85 5.30 9.31
CA VAL A 110 11.82 6.01 10.08
C VAL A 110 12.44 6.66 11.30
N ASP A 111 11.87 7.78 11.74
CA ASP A 111 12.35 8.53 12.90
C ASP A 111 11.63 8.05 14.17
N PRO A 112 12.35 7.47 15.15
CA PRO A 112 11.75 7.02 16.39
C PRO A 112 11.52 8.18 17.35
N TYR A 113 10.32 8.26 17.92
CA TYR A 113 9.99 9.17 19.01
C TYR A 113 9.18 8.46 20.09
N ALA A 114 9.27 8.93 21.30
CA ALA A 114 8.57 8.36 22.43
C ALA A 114 7.86 9.42 23.26
N VAL A 115 6.73 9.07 23.85
CA VAL A 115 6.07 9.85 24.89
C VAL A 115 6.43 9.24 26.23
N PHE A 116 6.99 10.06 27.12
CA PHE A 116 7.29 9.67 28.49
C PHE A 116 7.18 10.86 29.43
N GLN A 117 6.57 10.68 30.59
CA GLN A 117 6.35 11.72 31.61
C GLN A 117 5.70 13.01 31.06
N GLY A 118 4.77 12.86 30.11
CA GLY A 118 4.02 13.98 29.55
C GLY A 118 4.79 14.83 28.53
N GLN A 119 5.90 14.36 28.01
CA GLN A 119 6.70 15.03 26.99
C GLN A 119 7.04 14.07 25.84
N ILE A 120 7.29 14.65 24.66
CA ILE A 120 7.82 13.94 23.51
C ILE A 120 9.35 13.94 23.61
N LEU A 121 9.94 12.77 23.41
CA LEU A 121 11.36 12.52 23.28
C LEU A 121 11.60 12.00 21.87
N ALA A 122 12.44 12.65 21.08
CA ALA A 122 12.67 12.29 19.69
C ALA A 122 14.15 12.14 19.38
N ALA A 123 14.47 11.25 18.40
CA ALA A 123 15.83 11.18 17.89
C ALA A 123 16.21 12.46 17.14
N ASN A 124 15.25 13.05 16.41
CA ASN A 124 15.37 14.35 15.74
C ASN A 124 14.26 15.28 16.24
N PRO A 125 14.50 16.03 17.34
CA PRO A 125 13.47 16.87 17.95
C PRO A 125 12.97 17.97 17.02
N TRP A 126 11.66 18.21 17.02
CA TRP A 126 11.01 19.30 16.33
C TRP A 126 10.76 20.47 17.29
N GLU A 127 10.83 21.71 16.80
CA GLU A 127 10.64 22.92 17.64
C GLU A 127 9.25 22.96 18.33
N GLY A 128 8.24 22.31 17.75
CA GLY A 128 6.88 22.22 18.28
C GLY A 128 6.65 21.15 19.34
N ASP A 129 7.59 20.22 19.58
CA ASP A 129 7.40 19.08 20.49
C ASP A 129 6.96 19.48 21.90
N SER A 130 7.47 20.59 22.40
CA SER A 130 7.14 21.09 23.74
C SER A 130 5.70 21.62 23.89
N THR A 131 5.03 21.91 22.79
CA THR A 131 3.66 22.49 22.76
C THR A 131 2.64 21.56 22.08
N TYR A 132 3.10 20.47 21.50
CA TYR A 132 2.26 19.51 20.80
C TYR A 132 1.42 18.67 21.78
N ASP A 133 0.11 18.72 21.61
CA ASP A 133 -0.82 17.91 22.42
C ASP A 133 -0.98 16.52 21.81
N PHE A 134 -0.02 15.65 22.08
CA PHE A 134 -0.06 14.24 21.65
C PHE A 134 -1.22 13.46 22.26
N SER A 135 -1.76 13.91 23.40
CA SER A 135 -2.82 13.17 24.12
C SER A 135 -4.10 13.05 23.33
N GLN A 136 -4.35 13.96 22.39
CA GLN A 136 -5.50 13.97 21.50
C GLN A 136 -5.26 13.22 20.17
N THR A 137 -4.03 12.74 19.93
CA THR A 137 -3.72 12.05 18.67
C THR A 137 -4.25 10.64 18.66
N GLU A 138 -4.64 10.19 17.47
CA GLU A 138 -5.19 8.84 17.27
C GLU A 138 -4.16 7.76 17.65
N TRP A 139 -2.92 7.90 17.20
CA TRP A 139 -1.85 6.93 17.48
C TRP A 139 -1.58 6.74 18.97
N TYR A 140 -1.57 7.83 19.75
CA TYR A 140 -1.34 7.76 21.19
C TYR A 140 -2.51 7.09 21.92
N GLN A 141 -3.75 7.51 21.60
CA GLN A 141 -4.94 6.95 22.21
C GLN A 141 -5.10 5.45 21.87
N GLN A 142 -4.85 5.06 20.63
CA GLN A 142 -4.90 3.65 20.23
C GLN A 142 -3.82 2.83 20.93
N ALA A 143 -2.57 3.30 21.00
CA ALA A 143 -1.48 2.60 21.69
C ALA A 143 -1.76 2.43 23.18
N MET A 144 -2.28 3.47 23.84
CA MET A 144 -2.66 3.39 25.26
C MET A 144 -3.80 2.40 25.50
N ALA A 145 -4.78 2.34 24.60
CA ALA A 145 -5.91 1.40 24.68
C ALA A 145 -5.52 -0.03 24.37
N ALA A 146 -4.54 -0.26 23.52
CA ALA A 146 -4.07 -1.58 23.10
C ALA A 146 -3.18 -2.28 24.14
N ASP A 147 -2.72 -1.55 25.17
CA ASP A 147 -2.02 -2.04 26.35
C ASP A 147 -0.85 -2.98 26.09
N GLY A 148 -0.04 -2.61 25.10
CA GLY A 148 1.19 -3.32 24.73
C GLY A 148 1.15 -4.03 23.37
N ASP A 149 -0.02 -4.12 22.73
CA ASP A 149 -0.09 -4.53 21.34
C ASP A 149 0.35 -3.38 20.41
N VAL A 150 0.92 -3.74 19.26
CA VAL A 150 1.26 -2.77 18.22
C VAL A 150 0.01 -2.30 17.51
N VAL A 151 -0.10 -1.00 17.31
CA VAL A 151 -1.22 -0.37 16.58
C VAL A 151 -0.72 0.35 15.35
N PHE A 152 -1.57 0.40 14.31
CA PHE A 152 -1.39 1.20 13.11
C PHE A 152 -2.58 2.12 12.97
N THR A 153 -2.33 3.41 12.79
CA THR A 153 -3.41 4.37 12.49
C THR A 153 -3.97 4.18 11.09
N ASP A 154 -5.12 4.75 10.82
CA ASP A 154 -5.49 5.09 9.45
C ASP A 154 -4.57 6.20 8.92
N VAL A 155 -4.61 6.44 7.61
CA VAL A 155 -3.85 7.53 7.00
C VAL A 155 -4.39 8.87 7.47
N TYR A 156 -3.50 9.73 7.94
CA TYR A 156 -3.82 11.12 8.28
C TYR A 156 -2.77 12.07 7.70
N ILE A 157 -2.99 13.39 7.80
CA ILE A 157 -2.01 14.38 7.37
C ILE A 157 -1.14 14.74 8.57
N ASP A 158 0.15 14.45 8.44
CA ASP A 158 1.15 14.85 9.43
C ASP A 158 1.19 16.37 9.63
N SER A 159 1.29 16.80 10.89
CA SER A 159 1.25 18.22 11.25
C SER A 159 2.56 18.95 10.96
N ILE A 160 3.67 18.22 10.81
CA ILE A 160 5.01 18.78 10.62
C ILE A 160 5.32 18.91 9.13
N TYR A 161 5.11 17.81 8.38
CA TYR A 161 5.47 17.73 6.96
C TYR A 161 4.30 17.99 6.01
N GLU A 162 3.06 18.12 6.55
CA GLU A 162 1.82 18.30 5.76
C GLU A 162 1.62 17.21 4.68
N LYS A 163 2.05 15.98 4.97
CA LYS A 163 2.00 14.83 4.08
C LYS A 163 1.14 13.70 4.66
N PRO A 164 0.58 12.83 3.82
CA PRO A 164 -0.05 11.61 4.29
C PRO A 164 0.95 10.75 5.08
N VAL A 165 0.53 10.23 6.22
CA VAL A 165 1.35 9.40 7.10
C VAL A 165 0.49 8.31 7.75
N VAL A 166 1.12 7.19 8.07
CA VAL A 166 0.60 6.14 8.96
C VAL A 166 1.55 6.06 10.14
N THR A 167 1.05 6.20 11.35
CA THR A 167 1.86 6.00 12.55
C THR A 167 1.69 4.58 13.06
N ILE A 168 2.82 3.93 13.33
CA ILE A 168 2.87 2.68 14.08
C ILE A 168 3.33 3.00 15.51
N ALA A 169 2.58 2.53 16.52
CA ALA A 169 2.85 2.84 17.91
C ALA A 169 2.64 1.64 18.84
N GLN A 170 3.37 1.63 19.95
CA GLN A 170 3.25 0.58 20.96
C GLN A 170 3.49 1.18 22.36
N LYS A 171 2.59 0.86 23.30
CA LYS A 171 2.73 1.21 24.71
C LYS A 171 3.78 0.32 25.38
N CYS A 172 4.61 0.92 26.21
CA CYS A 172 5.49 0.20 27.12
C CYS A 172 4.71 -0.50 28.23
N GLN A 173 5.15 -1.69 28.62
CA GLN A 173 4.40 -2.51 29.59
C GLN A 173 4.56 -2.02 31.03
N SER A 174 5.74 -1.56 31.39
CA SER A 174 6.09 -1.26 32.79
C SER A 174 5.72 0.16 33.22
N VAL A 175 5.50 1.08 32.28
CA VAL A 175 5.24 2.51 32.54
C VAL A 175 4.36 3.11 31.43
N ASP A 176 3.73 4.24 31.75
CA ASP A 176 2.96 5.01 30.77
C ASP A 176 3.91 5.75 29.81
N ALA A 177 4.49 4.99 28.91
CA ALA A 177 5.31 5.46 27.81
C ALA A 177 4.84 4.79 26.50
N VAL A 178 4.96 5.48 25.39
CA VAL A 178 4.62 4.98 24.05
C VAL A 178 5.79 5.27 23.12
N LEU A 179 6.27 4.26 22.41
CA LEU A 179 7.20 4.44 21.27
C LEU A 179 6.38 4.47 19.98
N ALA A 180 6.76 5.33 19.06
CA ALA A 180 6.10 5.43 17.76
C ALA A 180 7.10 5.72 16.63
N PHE A 181 6.69 5.33 15.40
CA PHE A 181 7.33 5.66 14.13
C PHE A 181 6.29 6.21 13.16
N ASP A 182 6.63 7.23 12.42
CA ASP A 182 5.86 7.73 11.31
C ASP A 182 6.35 7.11 10.00
N ILE A 183 5.44 6.43 9.30
CA ILE A 183 5.69 5.76 8.03
C ILE A 183 5.07 6.63 6.94
N PHE A 184 5.92 7.33 6.19
CA PHE A 184 5.51 8.09 5.02
C PHE A 184 5.45 7.21 3.77
N PRO A 185 4.73 7.62 2.71
CA PRO A 185 4.71 6.87 1.45
C PRO A 185 6.11 6.56 0.92
N GLU A 186 7.07 7.47 1.11
CA GLU A 186 8.45 7.32 0.71
C GLU A 186 9.19 6.16 1.41
N ASN A 187 8.73 5.76 2.60
CA ASN A 187 9.25 4.61 3.34
C ASN A 187 8.72 3.26 2.82
N LEU A 188 7.70 3.27 1.96
CA LEU A 188 7.17 2.07 1.35
C LEU A 188 8.01 1.65 0.14
N ARG A 189 8.25 0.35 0.00
CA ARG A 189 9.05 -0.19 -1.13
C ARG A 189 8.42 0.08 -2.48
N ILE A 190 7.11 0.18 -2.55
CA ILE A 190 6.36 0.56 -3.75
C ILE A 190 6.85 1.89 -4.32
N TYR A 191 7.23 2.84 -3.46
CA TYR A 191 7.71 4.15 -3.88
C TYR A 191 9.08 4.13 -4.57
N SER A 192 9.93 3.16 -4.27
CA SER A 192 11.28 3.04 -4.83
C SER A 192 11.35 2.65 -6.32
N GLY A 193 10.23 2.66 -7.04
CA GLY A 193 10.18 2.40 -8.49
C GLY A 193 10.33 0.92 -8.87
N ALA A 194 10.21 0.00 -7.92
CA ALA A 194 10.25 -1.44 -8.15
C ALA A 194 9.00 -1.98 -8.88
N LEU A 195 7.94 -1.17 -9.00
CA LEU A 195 6.71 -1.52 -9.70
C LEU A 195 6.90 -1.48 -11.21
N SER A 196 7.06 -2.64 -11.83
CA SER A 196 6.97 -2.78 -13.28
C SER A 196 5.50 -2.96 -13.68
N LEU A 197 4.82 -1.86 -13.94
CA LEU A 197 3.44 -1.89 -14.41
C LEU A 197 3.36 -2.25 -15.90
N PRO A 198 2.34 -3.00 -16.34
CA PRO A 198 2.03 -3.16 -17.75
C PRO A 198 1.75 -1.79 -18.40
N GLU A 199 2.07 -1.65 -19.70
CA GLU A 199 1.76 -0.41 -20.44
C GLU A 199 0.29 -0.01 -20.28
N LYS A 200 0.05 1.27 -20.08
CA LYS A 200 -1.28 1.88 -19.91
C LYS A 200 -2.05 1.38 -18.69
N SER A 201 -1.36 0.98 -17.65
CA SER A 201 -1.98 0.63 -16.37
C SER A 201 -1.71 1.69 -15.32
N SER A 202 -2.52 1.69 -14.27
CA SER A 202 -2.35 2.52 -13.09
C SER A 202 -2.44 1.66 -11.84
N PHE A 203 -1.66 1.99 -10.84
CA PHE A 203 -1.67 1.36 -9.54
C PHE A 203 -2.02 2.40 -8.48
N TYR A 204 -2.91 2.04 -7.59
CA TYR A 204 -3.34 2.85 -6.45
C TYR A 204 -3.19 2.05 -5.17
N LEU A 205 -2.53 2.61 -4.18
CA LEU A 205 -2.50 2.11 -2.81
C LEU A 205 -3.38 3.00 -1.96
N CYS A 206 -4.38 2.43 -1.31
CA CYS A 206 -5.29 3.13 -0.42
C CYS A 206 -5.32 2.44 0.94
N ASP A 207 -5.66 3.18 1.98
CA ASP A 207 -5.99 2.60 3.27
C ASP A 207 -7.36 1.89 3.24
N ARG A 208 -7.76 1.30 4.39
CA ARG A 208 -9.05 0.62 4.53
C ARG A 208 -10.27 1.54 4.35
N THR A 209 -10.10 2.85 4.48
CA THR A 209 -11.16 3.86 4.30
C THR A 209 -11.25 4.37 2.86
N GLY A 210 -10.27 4.01 2.02
CA GLY A 210 -10.17 4.43 0.63
C GLY A 210 -9.37 5.72 0.43
N ILE A 211 -8.68 6.21 1.45
CA ILE A 211 -7.76 7.35 1.32
C ILE A 211 -6.52 6.92 0.55
N LEU A 212 -6.18 7.67 -0.48
CA LEU A 212 -5.05 7.40 -1.36
C LEU A 212 -3.73 7.66 -0.63
N ILE A 213 -2.89 6.63 -0.56
CA ILE A 213 -1.53 6.70 0.00
C ILE A 213 -0.52 6.93 -1.12
N TYR A 214 -0.67 6.20 -2.23
CA TYR A 214 0.28 6.21 -3.34
C TYR A 214 -0.42 5.96 -4.67
N GLU A 215 0.05 6.64 -5.72
CA GLU A 215 -0.40 6.46 -7.09
C GLU A 215 0.81 6.35 -8.01
N GLN A 216 0.78 5.36 -8.90
CA GLN A 216 1.67 5.27 -10.05
C GLN A 216 0.82 5.02 -11.30
N SER A 217 0.98 5.87 -12.31
CA SER A 217 0.28 5.74 -13.59
C SER A 217 1.27 5.83 -14.75
N ASP A 218 1.19 4.88 -15.67
CA ASP A 218 1.91 4.93 -16.97
C ASP A 218 1.06 5.63 -18.06
N LEU A 219 -0.10 6.15 -17.69
CA LEU A 219 -0.92 6.99 -18.58
C LEU A 219 -0.23 8.33 -18.75
N LYS A 220 0.57 8.48 -19.81
CA LYS A 220 1.05 9.81 -20.25
C LYS A 220 -0.17 10.63 -20.66
N THR A 221 -0.50 11.62 -19.81
CA THR A 221 -1.45 12.68 -20.15
C THR A 221 -0.95 13.53 -21.30
#